data_24362ce1ef90a742b0a64afd9c3d6247
#
_entry.id   24362ce1ef90a742b0a64afd9c3d6247
#
_cell.length_a   1.000
_cell.length_b   1.000
_cell.length_c   1.000
_cell.angle_alpha   90.00
_cell.angle_beta   90.00
_cell.angle_gamma   90.00
#
_symmetry.space_group_name_H-M   'P 1'
#
loop_
_entity.id
_entity.type
_entity.pdbx_description
1 polymer ?
#
loop_
_entity_poly.entity_id
_entity_poly.type
_entity_poly.pdbx_seq_one_letter_code
_entity_poly.pdbx_strand_id
1 'polypeptide(L)'
;MPHQAATPDDIPEALRGLIRHAAEIIDQADGLIVAAGAGMGADSGLPDFRGPEGFWQAYPALGRAGLGFMDVANPRAFGRSPELAWGFYGHRLALYRATQPHAGFGILQRWAKGMNAGATVFTSNVDGQFQKAGFDPDRVYECHGSIHHLQCLNTCTEAIWPADDFVPDVDEVQGLLRNDAPRCPHCGGLARPNILMFGDPLWLPARSEAQSIKLERWLAMVRKPVVIEIGAGTAVPSVRNFSHQMLIYAGARLVRINVDEAQVPSRDDVGLALGGMRALQLMDEALQAL
;
A
#
# COMPACT_ATOMS: atom_id res chain seq x y z
N MET A 1 -19.43 -9.03 -20.60
CA MET A 1 -20.74 -9.10 -19.91
C MET A 1 -20.53 -8.40 -18.56
N PRO A 2 -21.37 -7.44 -18.15
CA PRO A 2 -21.22 -6.84 -16.83
C PRO A 2 -21.51 -7.89 -15.77
N HIS A 3 -20.58 -8.13 -14.86
CA HIS A 3 -20.83 -8.90 -13.65
C HIS A 3 -21.92 -8.20 -12.85
N GLN A 4 -23.10 -8.83 -12.76
CA GLN A 4 -24.14 -8.41 -11.82
C GLN A 4 -23.53 -8.45 -10.42
N ALA A 5 -23.58 -7.33 -9.71
CA ALA A 5 -23.23 -7.30 -8.29
C ALA A 5 -24.19 -8.26 -7.57
N ALA A 6 -23.62 -9.28 -6.91
CA ALA A 6 -24.40 -10.20 -6.09
C ALA A 6 -25.16 -9.40 -5.02
N THR A 7 -26.44 -9.66 -4.86
CA THR A 7 -27.28 -9.04 -3.84
C THR A 7 -26.86 -9.53 -2.44
N PRO A 8 -27.17 -8.84 -1.34
CA PRO A 8 -26.88 -9.28 0.02
C PRO A 8 -27.41 -10.70 0.34
N ASP A 9 -28.46 -11.14 -0.34
CA ASP A 9 -29.07 -12.46 -0.16
C ASP A 9 -28.27 -13.62 -0.77
N ASP A 10 -27.32 -13.34 -1.66
CA ASP A 10 -26.47 -14.36 -2.30
C ASP A 10 -25.21 -14.74 -1.49
N ILE A 11 -25.04 -14.15 -0.31
CA ILE A 11 -23.84 -14.39 0.52
C ILE A 11 -24.07 -15.60 1.42
N PRO A 12 -23.15 -16.60 1.45
CA PRO A 12 -23.23 -17.75 2.34
C PRO A 12 -23.39 -17.34 3.81
N GLU A 13 -24.21 -18.06 4.60
CA GLU A 13 -24.48 -17.74 6.01
C GLU A 13 -23.21 -17.64 6.85
N ALA A 14 -22.24 -18.52 6.63
CA ALA A 14 -20.97 -18.47 7.33
C ALA A 14 -20.22 -17.13 7.08
N LEU A 15 -20.24 -16.63 5.86
CA LEU A 15 -19.61 -15.35 5.51
C LEU A 15 -20.38 -14.16 6.11
N ARG A 16 -21.73 -14.22 6.13
CA ARG A 16 -22.55 -13.21 6.83
C ARG A 16 -22.21 -13.13 8.31
N GLY A 17 -22.00 -14.28 8.97
CA GLY A 17 -21.57 -14.34 10.38
C GLY A 17 -20.21 -13.65 10.60
N LEU A 18 -19.24 -13.92 9.72
CA LEU A 18 -17.92 -13.27 9.80
C LEU A 18 -17.99 -11.75 9.54
N ILE A 19 -18.79 -11.30 8.57
CA ILE A 19 -18.98 -9.87 8.29
C ILE A 19 -19.62 -9.16 9.49
N ARG A 20 -20.64 -9.74 10.12
CA ARG A 20 -21.27 -9.20 11.33
C ARG A 20 -20.26 -9.11 12.47
N HIS A 21 -19.50 -10.17 12.71
CA HIS A 21 -18.47 -10.16 13.74
C HIS A 21 -17.38 -9.10 13.48
N ALA A 22 -16.97 -8.90 12.23
CA ALA A 22 -16.06 -7.82 11.86
C ALA A 22 -16.67 -6.43 12.16
N ALA A 23 -17.96 -6.23 11.86
CA ALA A 23 -18.66 -4.99 12.17
C ALA A 23 -18.71 -4.72 13.69
N GLU A 24 -18.99 -5.75 14.49
CA GLU A 24 -18.99 -5.65 15.97
C GLU A 24 -17.61 -5.28 16.53
N ILE A 25 -16.53 -5.83 15.96
CA ILE A 25 -15.15 -5.47 16.33
C ILE A 25 -14.88 -3.99 16.01
N ILE A 26 -15.32 -3.52 14.85
CA ILE A 26 -15.14 -2.13 14.42
C ILE A 26 -15.94 -1.16 15.30
N ASP A 27 -17.19 -1.49 15.62
CA ASP A 27 -18.07 -0.68 16.48
C ASP A 27 -17.50 -0.47 17.88
N GLN A 28 -16.84 -1.49 18.44
CA GLN A 28 -16.23 -1.45 19.78
C GLN A 28 -14.89 -0.74 19.85
N ALA A 29 -14.29 -0.39 18.70
CA ALA A 29 -12.97 0.20 18.62
C ALA A 29 -12.99 1.71 18.88
N ASP A 30 -11.94 2.23 19.51
CA ASP A 30 -11.72 3.66 19.70
C ASP A 30 -10.70 4.27 18.73
N GLY A 31 -10.05 3.42 17.90
CA GLY A 31 -9.10 3.83 16.89
C GLY A 31 -8.89 2.77 15.81
N LEU A 32 -8.74 3.25 14.56
CA LEU A 32 -8.59 2.43 13.38
C LEU A 32 -7.13 2.39 12.91
N ILE A 33 -6.56 1.20 12.82
CA ILE A 33 -5.27 0.97 12.16
C ILE A 33 -5.56 0.33 10.80
N VAL A 34 -5.27 1.03 9.72
CA VAL A 34 -5.31 0.48 8.36
C VAL A 34 -3.92 -0.08 8.02
N ALA A 35 -3.81 -1.39 7.87
CA ALA A 35 -2.57 -2.07 7.49
C ALA A 35 -2.67 -2.55 6.04
N ALA A 36 -2.05 -1.83 5.08
CA ALA A 36 -2.31 -2.02 3.67
C ALA A 36 -1.11 -2.54 2.88
N GLY A 37 -1.33 -3.63 2.14
CA GLY A 37 -0.44 -4.14 1.10
C GLY A 37 -0.95 -3.83 -0.31
N ALA A 38 -0.29 -4.39 -1.33
CA ALA A 38 -0.55 -4.10 -2.74
C ALA A 38 -1.99 -4.40 -3.17
N GLY A 39 -2.65 -5.40 -2.58
CA GLY A 39 -4.03 -5.73 -2.88
C GLY A 39 -5.04 -4.64 -2.51
N MET A 40 -4.68 -3.65 -1.68
CA MET A 40 -5.52 -2.47 -1.43
C MET A 40 -5.73 -1.63 -2.70
N GLY A 41 -4.72 -1.55 -3.57
CA GLY A 41 -4.80 -0.80 -4.82
C GLY A 41 -5.46 -1.56 -5.97
N ALA A 42 -5.68 -2.88 -5.84
CA ALA A 42 -6.18 -3.73 -6.93
C ALA A 42 -7.56 -3.28 -7.44
N ASP A 43 -8.48 -2.95 -6.54
CA ASP A 43 -9.82 -2.44 -6.89
C ASP A 43 -9.79 -1.02 -7.50
N SER A 44 -8.67 -0.32 -7.43
CA SER A 44 -8.40 0.94 -8.13
C SER A 44 -7.76 0.72 -9.51
N GLY A 45 -7.54 -0.53 -9.92
CA GLY A 45 -6.88 -0.90 -11.17
C GLY A 45 -5.34 -0.88 -11.11
N LEU A 46 -4.76 -0.78 -9.91
CA LEU A 46 -3.31 -0.87 -9.76
C LEU A 46 -2.84 -2.33 -9.78
N PRO A 47 -1.72 -2.65 -10.48
CA PRO A 47 -1.17 -3.98 -10.47
C PRO A 47 -0.59 -4.32 -9.08
N ASP A 48 -0.88 -5.51 -8.60
CA ASP A 48 -0.39 -6.03 -7.32
C ASP A 48 0.87 -6.90 -7.44
N PHE A 49 1.35 -7.12 -8.67
CA PHE A 49 2.55 -7.90 -9.01
C PHE A 49 2.60 -9.29 -8.37
N ARG A 50 1.45 -9.97 -8.26
CA ARG A 50 1.37 -11.32 -7.71
C ARG A 50 2.14 -12.30 -8.58
N GLY A 51 3.27 -12.74 -8.05
CA GLY A 51 4.19 -13.65 -8.71
C GLY A 51 4.86 -13.08 -9.97
N PRO A 52 5.79 -13.84 -10.57
CA PRO A 52 6.49 -13.43 -11.79
C PRO A 52 5.54 -13.19 -12.97
N GLU A 53 4.49 -14.00 -13.11
CA GLU A 53 3.53 -13.90 -14.21
C GLU A 53 2.72 -12.61 -14.16
N GLY A 54 2.24 -12.20 -12.99
CA GLY A 54 1.52 -10.93 -12.82
C GLY A 54 2.42 -9.72 -13.11
N PHE A 55 3.69 -9.79 -12.72
CA PHE A 55 4.67 -8.76 -13.06
C PHE A 55 4.91 -8.67 -14.57
N TRP A 56 5.10 -9.79 -15.26
CA TRP A 56 5.35 -9.81 -16.70
C TRP A 56 4.11 -9.46 -17.54
N GLN A 57 2.90 -9.72 -17.04
CA GLN A 57 1.67 -9.23 -17.66
C GLN A 57 1.62 -7.69 -17.62
N ALA A 58 1.99 -7.08 -16.49
CA ALA A 58 2.04 -5.63 -16.36
C ALA A 58 3.20 -4.99 -17.15
N TYR A 59 4.32 -5.72 -17.30
CA TYR A 59 5.55 -5.25 -17.97
C TYR A 59 6.07 -6.28 -18.99
N PRO A 60 5.41 -6.45 -20.15
CA PRO A 60 5.81 -7.45 -21.15
C PRO A 60 7.23 -7.27 -21.70
N ALA A 61 7.73 -6.02 -21.77
CA ALA A 61 9.10 -5.72 -22.21
C ALA A 61 10.12 -6.34 -21.25
N LEU A 62 9.92 -6.22 -19.95
CA LEU A 62 10.79 -6.81 -18.94
C LEU A 62 10.72 -8.35 -18.97
N GLY A 63 9.52 -8.90 -19.19
CA GLY A 63 9.33 -10.34 -19.38
C GLY A 63 10.12 -10.89 -20.56
N ARG A 64 10.10 -10.19 -21.72
CA ARG A 64 10.92 -10.55 -22.91
C ARG A 64 12.42 -10.47 -22.64
N ALA A 65 12.85 -9.56 -21.76
CA ALA A 65 14.24 -9.44 -21.33
C ALA A 65 14.64 -10.44 -20.23
N GLY A 66 13.71 -11.27 -19.75
CA GLY A 66 13.93 -12.22 -18.66
C GLY A 66 14.17 -11.55 -17.30
N LEU A 67 13.76 -10.30 -17.14
CA LEU A 67 13.93 -9.53 -15.92
C LEU A 67 12.69 -9.68 -15.02
N GLY A 68 12.92 -10.05 -13.76
CA GLY A 68 11.89 -10.10 -12.74
C GLY A 68 11.79 -8.81 -11.94
N PHE A 69 10.79 -8.75 -11.06
CA PHE A 69 10.55 -7.58 -10.21
C PHE A 69 11.80 -7.20 -9.36
N MET A 70 12.48 -8.18 -8.77
CA MET A 70 13.66 -7.94 -7.95
C MET A 70 14.87 -7.42 -8.74
N ASP A 71 14.95 -7.70 -10.03
CA ASP A 71 16.05 -7.23 -10.90
C ASP A 71 15.91 -5.75 -11.21
N VAL A 72 14.66 -5.25 -11.29
CA VAL A 72 14.36 -3.84 -11.61
C VAL A 72 14.16 -3.02 -10.34
N ALA A 73 13.53 -3.59 -9.32
CA ALA A 73 13.34 -2.96 -8.00
C ALA A 73 14.63 -3.07 -7.14
N ASN A 74 15.75 -2.64 -7.71
CA ASN A 74 17.09 -2.73 -7.16
C ASN A 74 17.89 -1.48 -7.53
N PRO A 75 18.61 -0.82 -6.61
CA PRO A 75 19.35 0.41 -6.93
C PRO A 75 20.43 0.22 -8.00
N ARG A 76 20.99 -0.99 -8.16
CA ARG A 76 21.97 -1.30 -9.22
C ARG A 76 21.37 -1.18 -10.64
N ALA A 77 20.05 -1.34 -10.80
CA ALA A 77 19.38 -1.18 -12.08
C ALA A 77 19.57 0.25 -12.62
N PHE A 78 19.49 1.26 -11.74
CA PHE A 78 19.73 2.67 -12.12
C PHE A 78 21.18 2.93 -12.60
N GLY A 79 22.17 2.23 -12.05
CA GLY A 79 23.55 2.35 -12.47
C GLY A 79 23.87 1.60 -13.77
N ARG A 80 23.13 0.52 -14.08
CA ARG A 80 23.34 -0.31 -15.27
C ARG A 80 22.61 0.21 -16.50
N SER A 81 21.35 0.59 -16.34
CA SER A 81 20.47 1.09 -17.39
C SER A 81 19.48 2.07 -16.78
N PRO A 82 19.85 3.35 -16.64
CA PRO A 82 18.98 4.38 -16.07
C PRO A 82 17.64 4.48 -16.80
N GLU A 83 17.68 4.35 -18.15
CA GLU A 83 16.49 4.44 -18.99
C GLU A 83 15.49 3.31 -18.71
N LEU A 84 15.97 2.08 -18.45
CA LEU A 84 15.13 0.94 -18.12
C LEU A 84 14.57 1.07 -16.69
N ALA A 85 15.42 1.42 -15.72
CA ALA A 85 14.99 1.59 -14.32
C ALA A 85 13.96 2.72 -14.20
N TRP A 86 14.21 3.85 -14.85
CA TRP A 86 13.25 4.96 -14.88
C TRP A 86 12.07 4.69 -15.82
N GLY A 87 12.20 3.85 -16.83
CA GLY A 87 11.08 3.36 -17.62
C GLY A 87 10.06 2.64 -16.74
N PHE A 88 10.53 1.72 -15.88
CA PHE A 88 9.69 1.03 -14.90
C PHE A 88 9.11 1.98 -13.84
N TYR A 89 9.94 2.74 -13.14
CA TYR A 89 9.48 3.64 -12.08
C TYR A 89 8.71 4.85 -12.62
N GLY A 90 9.06 5.37 -13.80
CA GLY A 90 8.34 6.46 -14.44
C GLY A 90 6.93 6.04 -14.87
N HIS A 91 6.78 4.87 -15.49
CA HIS A 91 5.46 4.32 -15.80
C HIS A 91 4.60 4.18 -14.52
N ARG A 92 5.16 3.62 -13.44
CA ARG A 92 4.44 3.51 -12.15
C ARG A 92 4.05 4.88 -11.59
N LEU A 93 4.96 5.85 -11.63
CA LEU A 93 4.68 7.21 -11.15
C LEU A 93 3.53 7.85 -11.91
N ALA A 94 3.53 7.75 -13.25
CA ALA A 94 2.46 8.25 -14.11
C ALA A 94 1.13 7.53 -13.81
N LEU A 95 1.15 6.19 -13.73
CA LEU A 95 -0.02 5.38 -13.41
C LEU A 95 -0.61 5.75 -12.05
N TYR A 96 0.20 5.86 -10.99
CA TYR A 96 -0.27 6.18 -9.64
C TYR A 96 -0.85 7.59 -9.54
N ARG A 97 -0.25 8.54 -10.28
CA ARG A 97 -0.80 9.90 -10.41
C ARG A 97 -2.15 9.92 -11.14
N ALA A 98 -2.34 9.10 -12.16
CA ALA A 98 -3.58 9.03 -12.91
C ALA A 98 -4.70 8.29 -12.16
N THR A 99 -4.36 7.25 -11.39
CA THR A 99 -5.33 6.36 -10.73
C THR A 99 -6.08 7.08 -9.62
N GLN A 100 -7.41 6.90 -9.58
CA GLN A 100 -8.26 7.38 -8.48
C GLN A 100 -8.44 6.27 -7.44
N PRO A 101 -8.30 6.58 -6.14
CA PRO A 101 -8.60 5.63 -5.07
C PRO A 101 -10.05 5.15 -5.14
N HIS A 102 -10.29 3.85 -4.99
CA HIS A 102 -11.64 3.28 -4.99
C HIS A 102 -12.44 3.68 -3.74
N ALA A 103 -13.77 3.46 -3.77
CA ALA A 103 -14.69 3.89 -2.72
C ALA A 103 -14.36 3.35 -1.30
N GLY A 104 -13.65 2.23 -1.20
CA GLY A 104 -13.23 1.62 0.07
C GLY A 104 -12.37 2.55 0.95
N PHE A 105 -11.54 3.42 0.34
CA PHE A 105 -10.78 4.42 1.09
C PHE A 105 -11.73 5.39 1.84
N GLY A 106 -12.83 5.80 1.20
CA GLY A 106 -13.84 6.66 1.81
C GLY A 106 -14.61 5.96 2.94
N ILE A 107 -14.83 4.64 2.83
CA ILE A 107 -15.43 3.83 3.90
C ILE A 107 -14.55 3.88 5.15
N LEU A 108 -13.26 3.57 5.01
CA LEU A 108 -12.30 3.61 6.12
C LEU A 108 -12.24 5.00 6.78
N GLN A 109 -12.30 6.08 6.01
CA GLN A 109 -12.37 7.44 6.56
C GLN A 109 -13.66 7.71 7.34
N ARG A 110 -14.82 7.19 6.88
CA ARG A 110 -16.07 7.34 7.63
C ARG A 110 -16.00 6.63 8.96
N TRP A 111 -15.49 5.40 9.01
CA TRP A 111 -15.30 4.67 10.27
C TRP A 111 -14.39 5.44 11.22
N ALA A 112 -13.25 5.91 10.71
CA ALA A 112 -12.30 6.70 11.49
C ALA A 112 -12.92 7.96 12.12
N LYS A 113 -13.81 8.64 11.41
CA LYS A 113 -14.51 9.84 11.93
C LYS A 113 -15.43 9.52 13.11
N GLY A 114 -15.93 8.30 13.21
CA GLY A 114 -16.75 7.84 14.34
C GLY A 114 -15.93 7.41 15.56
N MET A 115 -14.61 7.25 15.43
CA MET A 115 -13.72 6.77 16.49
C MET A 115 -13.01 7.93 17.19
N ASN A 116 -12.87 7.86 18.51
CA ASN A 116 -12.26 8.92 19.33
C ASN A 116 -10.81 9.23 18.93
N ALA A 117 -10.02 8.21 18.58
CA ALA A 117 -8.61 8.36 18.18
C ALA A 117 -8.47 8.55 16.65
N GLY A 118 -9.55 8.43 15.89
CA GLY A 118 -9.50 8.48 14.43
C GLY A 118 -8.76 7.30 13.83
N ALA A 119 -8.03 7.52 12.74
CA ALA A 119 -7.25 6.47 12.07
C ALA A 119 -5.76 6.79 11.97
N THR A 120 -4.98 5.73 11.84
CA THR A 120 -3.61 5.74 11.32
C THR A 120 -3.46 4.67 10.25
N VAL A 121 -2.53 4.86 9.33
CA VAL A 121 -2.24 3.95 8.22
C VAL A 121 -0.80 3.46 8.33
N PHE A 122 -0.60 2.16 8.25
CA PHE A 122 0.69 1.53 7.96
C PHE A 122 0.61 0.87 6.59
N THR A 123 1.48 1.25 5.68
CA THR A 123 1.45 0.66 4.33
C THR A 123 2.83 0.34 3.79
N SER A 124 2.93 -0.80 3.09
CA SER A 124 4.09 -1.15 2.25
C SER A 124 3.95 -0.62 0.82
N ASN A 125 2.80 -0.04 0.48
CA ASN A 125 2.58 0.58 -0.81
C ASN A 125 3.34 1.91 -0.89
N VAL A 126 3.83 2.20 -2.09
CA VAL A 126 4.62 3.41 -2.39
C VAL A 126 3.86 4.39 -3.30
N ASP A 127 2.56 4.14 -3.49
CA ASP A 127 1.72 4.73 -4.53
C ASP A 127 1.07 6.09 -4.15
N GLY A 128 1.07 6.46 -2.86
CA GLY A 128 0.46 7.69 -2.38
C GLY A 128 -1.07 7.70 -2.41
N GLN A 129 -1.74 6.55 -2.59
CA GLN A 129 -3.21 6.50 -2.74
C GLN A 129 -3.95 6.92 -1.47
N PHE A 130 -3.40 6.68 -0.27
CA PHE A 130 -4.00 7.15 0.98
C PHE A 130 -4.04 8.68 1.06
N GLN A 131 -2.93 9.34 0.75
CA GLN A 131 -2.86 10.80 0.71
C GLN A 131 -3.80 11.36 -0.36
N LYS A 132 -3.84 10.73 -1.54
CA LYS A 132 -4.74 11.10 -2.63
C LYS A 132 -6.23 10.92 -2.27
N ALA A 133 -6.54 9.91 -1.47
CA ALA A 133 -7.88 9.69 -0.92
C ALA A 133 -8.27 10.69 0.18
N GLY A 134 -7.34 11.54 0.64
CA GLY A 134 -7.59 12.57 1.66
C GLY A 134 -7.33 12.11 3.10
N PHE A 135 -6.55 11.05 3.32
CA PHE A 135 -6.01 10.75 4.65
C PHE A 135 -4.99 11.81 5.04
N ASP A 136 -4.98 12.16 6.32
CA ASP A 136 -3.98 13.08 6.87
C ASP A 136 -2.57 12.51 6.65
N PRO A 137 -1.67 13.20 5.92
CA PRO A 137 -0.32 12.73 5.67
C PRO A 137 0.47 12.45 6.95
N ASP A 138 0.15 13.12 8.05
CA ASP A 138 0.76 12.89 9.36
C ASP A 138 0.29 11.59 10.04
N ARG A 139 -0.71 10.94 9.46
CA ARG A 139 -1.28 9.67 9.90
C ARG A 139 -0.95 8.51 8.97
N VAL A 140 -0.12 8.72 7.94
CA VAL A 140 0.28 7.68 6.99
C VAL A 140 1.76 7.36 7.16
N TYR A 141 2.05 6.10 7.51
CA TYR A 141 3.41 5.56 7.55
C TYR A 141 3.64 4.65 6.35
N GLU A 142 4.46 5.12 5.41
CA GLU A 142 4.92 4.39 4.22
C GLU A 142 6.24 3.69 4.54
N CYS A 143 6.18 2.44 5.01
CA CYS A 143 7.35 1.73 5.54
C CYS A 143 8.40 1.38 4.47
N HIS A 144 8.02 1.40 3.19
CA HIS A 144 8.93 1.23 2.06
C HIS A 144 9.22 2.54 1.31
N GLY A 145 8.91 3.69 1.90
CA GLY A 145 9.08 4.99 1.25
C GLY A 145 7.97 5.33 0.25
N SER A 146 8.27 6.21 -0.70
CA SER A 146 7.28 6.73 -1.66
C SER A 146 7.87 6.99 -3.03
N ILE A 147 7.11 6.67 -4.10
CA ILE A 147 7.48 6.98 -5.47
C ILE A 147 7.41 8.49 -5.75
N HIS A 148 6.65 9.23 -4.94
CA HIS A 148 6.45 10.67 -5.06
C HIS A 148 7.60 11.50 -4.47
N HIS A 149 8.63 10.84 -3.95
CA HIS A 149 9.83 11.47 -3.42
C HIS A 149 11.09 10.88 -4.06
N LEU A 150 12.12 11.72 -4.18
CA LEU A 150 13.40 11.39 -4.78
C LEU A 150 14.52 11.48 -3.75
N GLN A 151 15.58 10.73 -3.98
CA GLN A 151 16.87 10.82 -3.30
C GLN A 151 18.01 10.73 -4.30
N CYS A 152 19.20 11.18 -3.93
CA CYS A 152 20.41 10.96 -4.73
C CYS A 152 20.73 9.46 -4.84
N LEU A 153 21.02 8.94 -6.04
CA LEU A 153 21.40 7.53 -6.23
C LEU A 153 22.64 7.16 -5.40
N ASN A 154 23.61 8.06 -5.33
CA ASN A 154 24.88 7.86 -4.63
C ASN A 154 24.90 8.46 -3.22
N THR A 155 23.76 8.87 -2.67
CA THR A 155 23.62 9.45 -1.34
C THR A 155 24.64 10.55 -1.02
N CYS A 156 24.89 11.46 -1.99
CA CYS A 156 25.79 12.60 -1.79
C CYS A 156 25.25 13.60 -0.76
N THR A 157 23.98 13.48 -0.41
CA THR A 157 23.23 14.27 0.57
C THR A 157 22.19 13.38 1.22
N GLU A 158 21.76 13.70 2.44
CA GLU A 158 20.63 13.07 3.13
C GLU A 158 19.27 13.66 2.73
N ALA A 159 19.27 14.63 1.80
CA ALA A 159 18.04 15.27 1.34
C ALA A 159 17.15 14.29 0.57
N ILE A 160 15.86 14.36 0.91
CA ILE A 160 14.76 13.74 0.18
C ILE A 160 13.88 14.88 -0.32
N TRP A 161 13.51 14.88 -1.61
CA TRP A 161 12.73 15.97 -2.21
C TRP A 161 11.55 15.43 -3.03
N PRO A 162 10.49 16.25 -3.27
CA PRO A 162 9.35 15.84 -4.08
C PRO A 162 9.73 15.51 -5.52
N ALA A 163 8.99 14.58 -6.14
CA ALA A 163 9.10 14.23 -7.55
C ALA A 163 8.15 15.05 -8.45
N ASP A 164 7.53 16.11 -7.93
CA ASP A 164 6.40 16.80 -8.56
C ASP A 164 6.75 17.37 -9.94
N ASP A 165 7.95 17.91 -10.09
CA ASP A 165 8.44 18.51 -11.34
C ASP A 165 8.83 17.46 -12.40
N PHE A 166 8.90 16.19 -12.05
CA PHE A 166 9.25 15.13 -12.98
C PHE A 166 8.00 14.52 -13.62
N VAL A 167 7.87 14.74 -14.93
CA VAL A 167 6.85 14.13 -15.78
C VAL A 167 7.54 13.08 -16.66
N PRO A 168 7.42 11.79 -16.39
CA PRO A 168 8.05 10.73 -17.16
C PRO A 168 7.39 10.57 -18.53
N ASP A 169 8.20 10.51 -19.59
CA ASP A 169 7.80 10.06 -20.92
C ASP A 169 8.38 8.65 -21.14
N VAL A 170 7.50 7.65 -21.14
CA VAL A 170 7.91 6.24 -21.19
C VAL A 170 7.42 5.57 -22.46
N ASP A 171 8.32 4.89 -23.14
CA ASP A 171 7.98 3.94 -24.19
C ASP A 171 7.42 2.66 -23.56
N GLU A 172 6.11 2.49 -23.54
CA GLU A 172 5.46 1.33 -22.94
C GLU A 172 5.79 0.01 -23.65
N VAL A 173 6.12 0.06 -24.96
CA VAL A 173 6.46 -1.12 -25.75
C VAL A 173 7.85 -1.65 -25.40
N GLN A 174 8.80 -0.72 -25.21
CA GLN A 174 10.20 -1.04 -24.89
C GLN A 174 10.46 -1.00 -23.37
N GLY A 175 9.60 -0.35 -22.58
CA GLY A 175 9.77 -0.16 -21.14
C GLY A 175 10.90 0.82 -20.80
N LEU A 176 11.18 1.79 -21.67
CA LEU A 176 12.30 2.72 -21.53
C LEU A 176 11.82 4.16 -21.33
N LEU A 177 12.49 4.89 -20.46
CA LEU A 177 12.33 6.34 -20.37
C LEU A 177 12.87 7.03 -21.63
N ARG A 178 12.12 7.98 -22.20
CA ARG A 178 12.48 8.73 -23.40
C ARG A 178 13.05 10.12 -23.10
N ASN A 179 12.60 10.74 -22.01
CA ASN A 179 13.09 12.05 -21.59
C ASN A 179 14.22 11.90 -20.54
N ASP A 180 14.83 13.02 -20.17
CA ASP A 180 15.91 13.04 -19.18
C ASP A 180 15.45 12.51 -17.81
N ALA A 181 16.22 11.60 -17.25
CA ALA A 181 16.02 11.10 -15.91
C ALA A 181 16.28 12.19 -14.86
N PRO A 182 15.56 12.20 -13.73
CA PRO A 182 15.75 13.19 -12.68
C PRO A 182 17.18 13.23 -12.14
N ARG A 183 17.65 14.44 -11.84
CA ARG A 183 18.99 14.71 -11.34
C ARG A 183 18.97 15.18 -9.90
N CYS A 184 20.02 14.81 -9.17
CA CYS A 184 20.25 15.32 -7.82
C CYS A 184 20.57 16.82 -7.85
N PRO A 185 19.85 17.68 -7.12
CA PRO A 185 20.10 19.12 -7.13
C PRO A 185 21.43 19.50 -6.49
N HIS A 186 22.06 18.61 -5.72
CA HIS A 186 23.33 18.88 -5.05
C HIS A 186 24.55 18.52 -5.90
N CYS A 187 24.55 17.34 -6.56
CA CYS A 187 25.75 16.87 -7.27
C CYS A 187 25.53 16.75 -8.78
N GLY A 188 24.32 17.00 -9.31
CA GLY A 188 23.99 16.79 -10.72
C GLY A 188 23.93 15.32 -11.16
N GLY A 189 24.27 14.38 -10.28
CA GLY A 189 24.20 12.96 -10.55
C GLY A 189 22.75 12.45 -10.64
N LEU A 190 22.58 11.17 -10.97
CA LEU A 190 21.26 10.56 -11.12
C LEU A 190 20.51 10.56 -9.77
N ALA A 191 19.22 10.88 -9.81
CA ALA A 191 18.29 10.66 -8.73
C ALA A 191 17.49 9.36 -8.95
N ARG A 192 16.95 8.82 -7.87
CA ARG A 192 16.02 7.67 -7.88
C ARG A 192 14.84 7.90 -6.94
N PRO A 193 13.73 7.15 -7.07
CA PRO A 193 12.66 7.23 -6.10
C PRO A 193 13.16 6.88 -4.69
N ASN A 194 12.68 7.60 -3.68
CA ASN A 194 12.93 7.29 -2.28
C ASN A 194 12.07 6.11 -1.82
N ILE A 195 12.38 4.95 -2.38
CA ILE A 195 11.75 3.65 -2.12
C ILE A 195 12.84 2.71 -1.59
N LEU A 196 12.53 1.97 -0.52
CA LEU A 196 13.35 0.84 -0.07
C LEU A 196 13.26 -0.29 -1.10
N MET A 197 14.35 -0.54 -1.80
CA MET A 197 14.45 -1.55 -2.85
C MET A 197 15.13 -2.83 -2.32
N PHE A 198 15.14 -3.89 -3.11
CA PHE A 198 15.84 -5.11 -2.75
C PHE A 198 17.37 -4.88 -2.72
N GLY A 199 18.00 -5.31 -1.61
CA GLY A 199 19.44 -5.16 -1.42
C GLY A 199 19.92 -3.70 -1.44
N ASP A 200 19.20 -2.80 -0.79
CA ASP A 200 19.38 -1.35 -0.84
C ASP A 200 20.00 -0.76 0.44
N PRO A 201 21.32 -0.78 0.57
CA PRO A 201 22.00 -0.19 1.74
C PRO A 201 22.05 1.35 1.69
N LEU A 202 21.69 1.97 0.56
CA LEU A 202 21.75 3.41 0.34
C LEU A 202 20.38 4.09 0.37
N TRP A 203 19.35 3.39 0.82
CA TRP A 203 18.05 4.02 1.04
C TRP A 203 18.12 5.02 2.19
N LEU A 204 17.52 6.19 2.00
CA LEU A 204 17.41 7.23 3.02
C LEU A 204 16.09 7.09 3.78
N PRO A 205 16.11 6.63 5.04
CA PRO A 205 14.88 6.30 5.78
C PRO A 205 14.24 7.48 6.50
N ALA A 206 14.89 8.66 6.54
CA ALA A 206 14.51 9.78 7.41
C ALA A 206 13.02 10.17 7.33
N ARG A 207 12.41 10.11 6.11
CA ARG A 207 11.00 10.40 5.93
C ARG A 207 10.11 9.33 6.60
N SER A 208 10.41 8.07 6.39
CA SER A 208 9.68 6.93 6.97
C SER A 208 9.88 6.85 8.49
N GLU A 209 11.06 7.15 8.99
CA GLU A 209 11.33 7.22 10.44
C GLU A 209 10.51 8.33 11.12
N ALA A 210 10.43 9.50 10.50
CA ALA A 210 9.57 10.58 11.01
C ALA A 210 8.09 10.19 11.05
N GLN A 211 7.61 9.41 10.07
CA GLN A 211 6.26 8.85 10.04
C GLN A 211 6.05 7.78 11.13
N SER A 212 7.03 6.90 11.35
CA SER A 212 7.02 5.90 12.42
C SER A 212 6.84 6.54 13.80
N ILE A 213 7.57 7.62 14.10
CA ILE A 213 7.44 8.35 15.35
C ILE A 213 6.02 8.90 15.55
N LYS A 214 5.37 9.38 14.48
CA LYS A 214 3.98 9.86 14.54
C LYS A 214 3.00 8.72 14.81
N LEU A 215 3.20 7.56 14.17
CA LEU A 215 2.44 6.35 14.43
C LEU A 215 2.56 5.91 15.89
N GLU A 216 3.78 5.85 16.44
CA GLU A 216 4.02 5.47 17.83
C GLU A 216 3.31 6.41 18.82
N ARG A 217 3.34 7.72 18.56
CA ARG A 217 2.60 8.70 19.38
C ARG A 217 1.10 8.48 19.33
N TRP A 218 0.56 8.13 18.17
CA TRP A 218 -0.87 7.82 18.03
C TRP A 218 -1.23 6.53 18.78
N LEU A 219 -0.41 5.48 18.67
CA LEU A 219 -0.60 4.21 19.38
C LEU A 219 -0.61 4.40 20.91
N ALA A 220 0.14 5.35 21.45
CA ALA A 220 0.14 5.65 22.87
C ALA A 220 -1.19 6.26 23.37
N MET A 221 -2.06 6.74 22.50
CA MET A 221 -3.33 7.38 22.85
C MET A 221 -4.54 6.45 22.69
N VAL A 222 -4.44 5.42 21.85
CA VAL A 222 -5.53 4.47 21.56
C VAL A 222 -5.57 3.37 22.61
N ARG A 223 -6.79 2.92 22.97
CA ARG A 223 -7.00 1.91 24.03
C ARG A 223 -7.58 0.60 23.51
N LYS A 224 -8.40 0.67 22.47
CA LYS A 224 -9.06 -0.47 21.85
C LYS A 224 -8.92 -0.37 20.33
N PRO A 225 -7.68 -0.51 19.81
CA PRO A 225 -7.47 -0.42 18.38
C PRO A 225 -8.04 -1.63 17.64
N VAL A 226 -8.55 -1.40 16.44
CA VAL A 226 -8.80 -2.45 15.45
C VAL A 226 -7.83 -2.30 14.28
N VAL A 227 -7.25 -3.42 13.85
CA VAL A 227 -6.44 -3.50 12.62
C VAL A 227 -7.32 -4.01 11.50
N ILE A 228 -7.49 -3.20 10.45
CA ILE A 228 -8.05 -3.66 9.18
C ILE A 228 -6.87 -3.88 8.24
N GLU A 229 -6.48 -5.15 8.09
CA GLU A 229 -5.39 -5.55 7.18
C GLU A 229 -5.97 -5.87 5.81
N ILE A 230 -5.49 -5.19 4.76
CA ILE A 230 -6.05 -5.30 3.41
C ILE A 230 -4.97 -5.61 2.39
N GLY A 231 -5.13 -6.71 1.66
CA GLY A 231 -4.32 -7.06 0.50
C GLY A 231 -2.83 -7.28 0.79
N ALA A 232 -2.50 -7.69 2.02
CA ALA A 232 -1.14 -7.99 2.42
C ALA A 232 -0.82 -9.47 2.19
N GLY A 233 0.23 -9.75 1.42
CA GLY A 233 0.74 -11.10 1.19
C GLY A 233 1.81 -11.54 2.19
N THR A 234 2.23 -12.82 2.11
CA THR A 234 3.29 -13.41 2.92
C THR A 234 4.68 -13.30 2.28
N ALA A 235 4.77 -13.08 0.97
CA ALA A 235 6.04 -12.98 0.25
C ALA A 235 6.91 -11.78 0.69
N VAL A 236 6.26 -10.63 1.00
CA VAL A 236 6.88 -9.46 1.62
C VAL A 236 6.10 -9.15 2.88
N PRO A 237 6.46 -9.73 4.04
CA PRO A 237 5.57 -9.83 5.21
C PRO A 237 5.51 -8.56 6.07
N SER A 238 5.99 -7.40 5.60
CA SER A 238 6.08 -6.17 6.40
C SER A 238 4.74 -5.78 7.04
N VAL A 239 3.65 -5.79 6.27
CA VAL A 239 2.31 -5.45 6.76
C VAL A 239 1.79 -6.52 7.73
N ARG A 240 1.96 -7.81 7.40
CA ARG A 240 1.55 -8.91 8.26
C ARG A 240 2.27 -8.91 9.61
N ASN A 241 3.58 -8.67 9.59
CA ASN A 241 4.38 -8.57 10.80
C ASN A 241 3.92 -7.37 11.66
N PHE A 242 3.67 -6.23 11.03
CA PHE A 242 3.11 -5.07 11.72
C PHE A 242 1.75 -5.39 12.36
N SER A 243 0.81 -5.98 11.61
CA SER A 243 -0.50 -6.38 12.16
C SER A 243 -0.33 -7.30 13.38
N HIS A 244 0.53 -8.32 13.30
CA HIS A 244 0.78 -9.22 14.42
C HIS A 244 1.41 -8.50 15.62
N GLN A 245 2.29 -7.53 15.40
CA GLN A 245 2.84 -6.70 16.48
C GLN A 245 1.72 -5.90 17.18
N MET A 246 0.75 -5.36 16.42
CA MET A 246 -0.38 -4.62 17.00
C MET A 246 -1.27 -5.52 17.88
N LEU A 247 -1.46 -6.80 17.52
CA LEU A 247 -2.16 -7.75 18.38
C LEU A 247 -1.44 -7.95 19.71
N ILE A 248 -0.12 -8.08 19.68
CA ILE A 248 0.72 -8.40 20.85
C ILE A 248 0.91 -7.18 21.75
N TYR A 249 1.30 -6.04 21.17
CA TYR A 249 1.76 -4.88 21.94
C TYR A 249 0.67 -3.84 22.21
N ALA A 250 -0.33 -3.73 21.31
CA ALA A 250 -1.43 -2.79 21.46
C ALA A 250 -2.75 -3.44 21.86
N GLY A 251 -2.80 -4.78 22.00
CA GLY A 251 -4.03 -5.51 22.29
C GLY A 251 -5.12 -5.33 21.22
N ALA A 252 -4.72 -5.07 19.98
CA ALA A 252 -5.63 -4.84 18.87
C ALA A 252 -6.42 -6.10 18.52
N ARG A 253 -7.60 -5.91 17.89
CA ARG A 253 -8.33 -6.96 17.17
C ARG A 253 -7.97 -6.86 15.68
N LEU A 254 -8.03 -7.99 14.98
CA LEU A 254 -7.66 -8.06 13.56
C LEU A 254 -8.85 -8.45 12.69
N VAL A 255 -9.09 -7.65 11.65
CA VAL A 255 -9.89 -8.05 10.49
C VAL A 255 -8.96 -8.09 9.29
N ARG A 256 -8.73 -9.29 8.76
CA ARG A 256 -7.84 -9.51 7.59
C ARG A 256 -8.66 -9.74 6.35
N ILE A 257 -8.40 -8.94 5.31
CA ILE A 257 -9.05 -9.00 4.01
C ILE A 257 -8.01 -9.39 2.96
N ASN A 258 -8.13 -10.61 2.44
CA ASN A 258 -7.24 -11.09 1.38
C ASN A 258 -7.92 -12.24 0.63
N VAL A 259 -7.91 -12.22 -0.69
CA VAL A 259 -8.61 -13.23 -1.51
C VAL A 259 -8.03 -14.64 -1.34
N ASP A 260 -6.71 -14.78 -1.09
CA ASP A 260 -6.01 -16.06 -1.03
C ASP A 260 -5.50 -16.41 0.38
N GLU A 261 -5.10 -15.39 1.16
CA GLU A 261 -4.38 -15.56 2.43
C GLU A 261 -5.12 -14.88 3.59
N ALA A 262 -6.40 -15.20 3.78
CA ALA A 262 -7.27 -14.59 4.79
C ALA A 262 -7.13 -15.20 6.20
N GLN A 263 -6.28 -16.21 6.41
CA GLN A 263 -6.14 -16.91 7.71
C GLN A 263 -5.72 -15.95 8.82
N VAL A 264 -6.36 -16.05 9.98
CA VAL A 264 -6.10 -15.23 11.17
C VAL A 264 -5.55 -16.06 12.33
N PRO A 265 -4.77 -15.45 13.24
CA PRO A 265 -4.10 -16.19 14.32
C PRO A 265 -5.02 -16.63 15.45
N SER A 266 -6.16 -15.98 15.64
CA SER A 266 -7.09 -16.22 16.76
C SER A 266 -8.53 -16.39 16.27
N ARG A 267 -9.37 -17.08 17.06
CA ARG A 267 -10.82 -17.15 16.82
C ARG A 267 -11.53 -15.82 17.09
N ASP A 268 -10.87 -14.96 17.81
CA ASP A 268 -11.37 -13.63 18.12
C ASP A 268 -11.12 -12.63 16.98
N ASP A 269 -10.33 -12.99 15.99
CA ASP A 269 -10.03 -12.21 14.80
C ASP A 269 -10.88 -12.70 13.62
N VAL A 270 -11.02 -11.86 12.59
CA VAL A 270 -11.84 -12.18 11.41
C VAL A 270 -11.01 -12.23 10.17
N GLY A 271 -11.10 -13.32 9.40
CA GLY A 271 -10.53 -13.47 8.07
C GLY A 271 -11.60 -13.46 7.00
N LEU A 272 -11.48 -12.58 6.01
CA LEU A 272 -12.41 -12.45 4.89
C LEU A 272 -11.68 -12.74 3.57
N ALA A 273 -12.00 -13.87 2.93
CA ALA A 273 -11.47 -14.26 1.62
C ALA A 273 -12.19 -13.50 0.50
N LEU A 274 -12.02 -12.17 0.47
CA LEU A 274 -12.68 -11.23 -0.44
C LEU A 274 -11.71 -10.18 -0.98
N GLY A 275 -12.09 -9.52 -2.09
CA GLY A 275 -11.45 -8.29 -2.55
C GLY A 275 -11.66 -7.15 -1.55
N GLY A 276 -10.72 -6.19 -1.53
CA GLY A 276 -10.69 -5.11 -0.54
C GLY A 276 -11.96 -4.27 -0.55
N MET A 277 -12.34 -3.74 -1.69
CA MET A 277 -13.52 -2.88 -1.82
C MET A 277 -14.81 -3.63 -1.43
N ARG A 278 -14.99 -4.88 -1.91
CA ARG A 278 -16.20 -5.65 -1.61
C ARG A 278 -16.33 -5.96 -0.12
N ALA A 279 -15.24 -6.37 0.54
CA ALA A 279 -15.24 -6.64 1.97
C ALA A 279 -15.60 -5.38 2.78
N LEU A 280 -15.00 -4.24 2.44
CA LEU A 280 -15.28 -2.96 3.10
C LEU A 280 -16.74 -2.53 2.94
N GLN A 281 -17.33 -2.71 1.75
CA GLN A 281 -18.75 -2.41 1.50
C GLN A 281 -19.66 -3.27 2.38
N LEU A 282 -19.44 -4.58 2.41
CA LEU A 282 -20.25 -5.51 3.22
C LEU A 282 -20.15 -5.24 4.71
N MET A 283 -18.96 -4.90 5.20
CA MET A 283 -18.77 -4.52 6.60
C MET A 283 -19.42 -3.17 6.92
N ASP A 284 -19.39 -2.20 6.00
CA ASP A 284 -20.06 -0.90 6.17
C ASP A 284 -21.57 -1.06 6.27
N GLU A 285 -22.16 -1.89 5.39
CA GLU A 285 -23.59 -2.25 5.45
C GLU A 285 -23.97 -2.91 6.78
N ALA A 286 -23.14 -3.87 7.26
CA ALA A 286 -23.36 -4.55 8.52
C ALA A 286 -23.20 -3.61 9.73
N LEU A 287 -22.24 -2.71 9.69
CA LEU A 287 -21.99 -1.71 10.75
C LEU A 287 -23.15 -0.71 10.86
N GLN A 288 -23.78 -0.33 9.74
CA GLN A 288 -24.96 0.55 9.73
C GLN A 288 -26.22 -0.14 10.26
N ALA A 289 -26.23 -1.47 10.34
CA ALA A 289 -27.35 -2.27 10.85
C ALA A 289 -27.25 -2.63 12.35
N LEU A 290 -26.13 -2.29 13.02
CA LEU A 290 -25.95 -2.43 14.47
C LEU A 290 -26.65 -1.30 15.23
#